data_a934a77aadb8b2fdd9a87ae9142b64cd
#
_entry.id   a934a77aadb8b2fdd9a87ae9142b64cd
#
_cell.length_a   1.000
_cell.length_b   1.000
_cell.length_c   1.000
_cell.angle_alpha   90.00
_cell.angle_beta   90.00
_cell.angle_gamma   90.00
#
_symmetry.space_group_name_H-M   'P 1'
#
loop_
_entity.id
_entity.type
_entity.pdbx_description
1 polymer ?
#
loop_
_entity_poly.entity_id
_entity_poly.type
_entity_poly.pdbx_seq_one_letter_code
_entity_poly.pdbx_strand_id
1 'polypeptide(L)'
;MFKFNPLLKSILWGGEKIVPFKHLTSDQKQVGESWEISGVKDNESVVSNGEYKGWTLNKLVDTLKDKLVGKENYERFGNEFPLLVKFIDAREQLSIQVHPTDEQAQAQGLGRGKTEMWYVMESDADASLRSGLKQQITPEKYKEMVENDTITEALSEYPVKEGDVFFLPAGRIHSIGAGCFLAEIQETSDVTYRIYDFKRQDAAGNYRQLHTKEAAECIDYTVYPDYRTQYEARQNEPVELVSCPYFTTSVYDLTEPMTLDYSDLDSFVIFVGLKGEGEITDADGNTISFRAGESVLLPATATTVKVSRTIKFLESYV
;
A
#
# COMPACT_ATOMS: atom_id res chain seq x y z
N MET A 1 16.44 -1.96 -13.75
CA MET A 1 15.33 -2.57 -12.95
C MET A 1 15.85 -2.90 -11.56
N PHE A 2 15.11 -2.48 -10.51
CA PHE A 2 15.55 -2.62 -9.12
C PHE A 2 14.64 -3.55 -8.34
N LYS A 3 15.23 -4.49 -7.62
CA LYS A 3 14.59 -5.28 -6.57
C LYS A 3 15.13 -4.85 -5.21
N PHE A 4 14.37 -5.06 -4.17
CA PHE A 4 14.72 -4.65 -2.80
C PHE A 4 14.60 -5.81 -1.83
N ASN A 5 15.35 -5.73 -0.73
CA ASN A 5 15.12 -6.59 0.42
C ASN A 5 13.86 -6.12 1.15
N PRO A 6 12.90 -7.00 1.43
CA PRO A 6 11.70 -6.60 2.17
C PRO A 6 12.03 -6.29 3.63
N LEU A 7 11.31 -5.32 4.19
CA LEU A 7 11.37 -5.00 5.63
C LEU A 7 10.17 -5.67 6.32
N LEU A 8 10.43 -6.77 7.00
CA LEU A 8 9.40 -7.51 7.72
C LEU A 8 9.12 -6.86 9.08
N LYS A 9 7.85 -6.63 9.39
CA LYS A 9 7.39 -6.02 10.64
C LYS A 9 6.55 -7.03 11.42
N SER A 10 7.08 -7.45 12.57
CA SER A 10 6.31 -8.21 13.57
C SER A 10 5.40 -7.27 14.32
N ILE A 11 4.10 -7.52 14.29
CA ILE A 11 3.08 -6.64 14.85
C ILE A 11 2.05 -7.49 15.59
N LEU A 12 1.44 -6.93 16.64
CA LEU A 12 0.47 -7.59 17.51
C LEU A 12 -0.64 -8.36 16.78
N TRP A 13 -1.15 -7.82 15.69
CA TRP A 13 -2.22 -8.39 14.87
C TRP A 13 -1.72 -9.23 13.67
N GLY A 14 -0.40 -9.33 13.49
CA GLY A 14 0.22 -9.97 12.33
C GLY A 14 0.00 -11.48 12.25
N GLY A 15 0.00 -11.98 11.02
CA GLY A 15 -0.20 -13.38 10.68
C GLY A 15 1.07 -14.15 10.33
N GLU A 16 0.91 -15.22 9.59
CA GLU A 16 1.99 -16.13 9.19
C GLU A 16 2.05 -16.34 7.67
N LYS A 17 1.26 -15.58 6.88
CA LYS A 17 1.15 -15.75 5.42
C LYS A 17 2.28 -15.09 4.64
N ILE A 18 2.82 -13.95 5.11
CA ILE A 18 3.82 -13.16 4.36
C ILE A 18 5.10 -13.95 4.09
N VAL A 19 5.68 -14.58 5.10
CA VAL A 19 6.97 -15.27 4.98
C VAL A 19 6.91 -16.39 3.94
N PRO A 20 5.95 -17.34 3.97
CA PRO A 20 5.84 -18.38 2.94
C PRO A 20 5.41 -17.82 1.58
N PHE A 21 4.53 -16.82 1.52
CA PHE A 21 4.15 -16.16 0.27
C PHE A 21 5.33 -15.55 -0.47
N LYS A 22 6.27 -14.98 0.27
CA LYS A 22 7.50 -14.40 -0.28
C LYS A 22 8.63 -15.43 -0.48
N HIS A 23 8.40 -16.70 -0.15
CA HIS A 23 9.40 -17.77 -0.18
C HIS A 23 10.66 -17.42 0.65
N LEU A 24 10.47 -16.74 1.77
CA LEU A 24 11.55 -16.36 2.68
C LEU A 24 11.72 -17.41 3.79
N THR A 25 12.94 -17.43 4.34
CA THR A 25 13.23 -18.10 5.60
C THR A 25 13.38 -17.04 6.66
N SER A 26 12.55 -17.06 7.69
CA SER A 26 12.60 -16.11 8.79
C SER A 26 12.06 -16.75 10.06
N ASP A 27 12.71 -16.45 11.20
CA ASP A 27 12.25 -16.85 12.54
C ASP A 27 11.28 -15.83 13.14
N GLN A 28 11.03 -14.72 12.45
CA GLN A 28 10.07 -13.70 12.91
C GLN A 28 8.66 -14.28 12.96
N LYS A 29 7.96 -13.96 14.02
CA LYS A 29 6.56 -14.37 14.23
C LYS A 29 5.64 -13.17 14.07
N GLN A 30 4.38 -13.44 13.77
CA GLN A 30 3.36 -12.38 13.64
C GLN A 30 3.80 -11.26 12.68
N VAL A 31 4.29 -11.65 11.49
CA VAL A 31 4.68 -10.69 10.46
C VAL A 31 3.42 -10.12 9.83
N GLY A 32 3.00 -8.95 10.31
CA GLY A 32 1.79 -8.27 9.85
C GLY A 32 2.02 -7.41 8.62
N GLU A 33 3.23 -6.90 8.42
CA GLU A 33 3.57 -6.09 7.25
C GLU A 33 4.92 -6.51 6.67
N SER A 34 5.00 -6.43 5.34
CA SER A 34 6.23 -6.47 4.58
C SER A 34 6.32 -5.20 3.74
N TRP A 35 7.25 -4.33 4.07
CA TRP A 35 7.47 -3.10 3.30
C TRP A 35 8.38 -3.43 2.13
N GLU A 36 7.82 -3.33 0.93
CA GLU A 36 8.46 -3.76 -0.30
C GLU A 36 9.32 -2.67 -0.94
N ILE A 37 8.79 -1.45 -0.99
CA ILE A 37 9.46 -0.25 -1.51
C ILE A 37 9.16 0.87 -0.53
N SER A 38 10.18 1.38 0.15
CA SER A 38 10.05 2.38 1.19
C SER A 38 11.20 3.37 1.18
N GLY A 39 10.85 4.66 1.11
CA GLY A 39 11.75 5.78 1.40
C GLY A 39 11.54 6.39 2.79
N VAL A 40 10.74 5.78 3.66
CA VAL A 40 10.49 6.27 5.02
C VAL A 40 11.79 6.26 5.82
N LYS A 41 12.12 7.38 6.45
CA LYS A 41 13.33 7.53 7.26
C LYS A 41 13.45 6.39 8.29
N ASP A 42 14.66 5.85 8.44
CA ASP A 42 15.00 4.72 9.30
C ASP A 42 14.32 3.39 8.90
N ASN A 43 13.55 3.38 7.81
CA ASN A 43 12.90 2.21 7.21
C ASN A 43 13.05 2.20 5.68
N GLU A 44 14.20 2.62 5.20
CA GLU A 44 14.48 2.65 3.76
C GLU A 44 14.72 1.24 3.22
N SER A 45 14.14 0.97 2.07
CA SER A 45 14.43 -0.25 1.31
C SER A 45 15.85 -0.24 0.78
N VAL A 46 16.49 -1.41 0.78
CA VAL A 46 17.85 -1.62 0.27
C VAL A 46 17.80 -2.44 -1.00
N VAL A 47 18.45 -1.93 -2.05
CA VAL A 47 18.55 -2.60 -3.36
C VAL A 47 19.23 -3.96 -3.21
N SER A 48 18.63 -5.01 -3.76
CA SER A 48 19.10 -6.39 -3.64
C SER A 48 19.81 -6.94 -4.89
N ASN A 49 19.75 -6.23 -6.03
CA ASN A 49 20.29 -6.68 -7.30
C ASN A 49 21.10 -5.61 -8.04
N GLY A 50 21.86 -6.04 -9.05
CA GLY A 50 22.58 -5.15 -9.98
C GLY A 50 23.71 -4.34 -9.35
N GLU A 51 24.16 -3.31 -10.07
CA GLU A 51 25.29 -2.47 -9.69
C GLU A 51 25.05 -1.62 -8.43
N TYR A 52 23.78 -1.29 -8.15
CA TYR A 52 23.38 -0.50 -6.96
C TYR A 52 23.06 -1.37 -5.74
N LYS A 53 23.34 -2.66 -5.78
CA LYS A 53 23.10 -3.55 -4.64
C LYS A 53 23.73 -3.01 -3.35
N GLY A 54 22.91 -2.97 -2.29
CA GLY A 54 23.31 -2.42 -0.99
C GLY A 54 23.03 -0.93 -0.80
N TRP A 55 22.58 -0.23 -1.84
CA TRP A 55 22.16 1.17 -1.71
C TRP A 55 20.74 1.26 -1.13
N THR A 56 20.51 2.28 -0.29
CA THR A 56 19.15 2.61 0.12
C THR A 56 18.39 3.26 -1.03
N LEU A 57 17.06 3.15 -1.00
CA LEU A 57 16.20 3.82 -1.97
C LEU A 57 16.43 5.34 -1.97
N ASN A 58 16.59 5.96 -0.80
CA ASN A 58 16.83 7.40 -0.68
C ASN A 58 18.15 7.81 -1.33
N LYS A 59 19.23 7.03 -1.15
CA LYS A 59 20.50 7.26 -1.84
C LYS A 59 20.35 7.10 -3.35
N LEU A 60 19.53 6.15 -3.80
CA LEU A 60 19.27 5.92 -5.21
C LEU A 60 18.54 7.14 -5.83
N VAL A 61 17.53 7.67 -5.15
CA VAL A 61 16.81 8.90 -5.57
C VAL A 61 17.75 10.10 -5.60
N ASP A 62 18.56 10.31 -4.54
CA ASP A 62 19.50 11.42 -4.45
C ASP A 62 20.54 11.41 -5.59
N THR A 63 20.93 10.23 -6.05
CA THR A 63 21.93 10.07 -7.11
C THR A 63 21.34 10.11 -8.51
N LEU A 64 20.24 9.40 -8.76
CA LEU A 64 19.64 9.29 -10.10
C LEU A 64 18.59 10.35 -10.40
N LYS A 65 18.01 10.96 -9.35
CA LYS A 65 17.09 12.10 -9.44
C LYS A 65 15.94 11.84 -10.43
N ASP A 66 15.73 12.77 -11.35
CA ASP A 66 14.71 12.70 -12.40
C ASP A 66 14.84 11.47 -13.31
N LYS A 67 16.03 10.90 -13.46
CA LYS A 67 16.23 9.67 -14.22
C LYS A 67 15.57 8.46 -13.56
N LEU A 68 15.43 8.49 -12.21
CA LEU A 68 14.73 7.45 -11.47
C LEU A 68 13.23 7.72 -11.39
N VAL A 69 12.85 8.94 -10.94
CA VAL A 69 11.47 9.22 -10.56
C VAL A 69 10.64 9.98 -11.60
N GLY A 70 11.26 10.54 -12.63
CA GLY A 70 10.65 11.45 -13.58
C GLY A 70 10.90 12.91 -13.22
N LYS A 71 10.83 13.82 -14.20
CA LYS A 71 11.14 15.24 -14.01
C LYS A 71 10.11 15.91 -13.11
N GLU A 72 8.83 15.75 -13.43
CA GLU A 72 7.74 16.34 -12.67
C GLU A 72 7.72 15.82 -11.23
N ASN A 73 7.92 14.51 -11.05
CA ASN A 73 8.00 13.91 -9.72
C ASN A 73 9.20 14.44 -8.93
N TYR A 74 10.36 14.59 -9.57
CA TYR A 74 11.53 15.14 -8.88
C TYR A 74 11.35 16.61 -8.49
N GLU A 75 10.70 17.41 -9.33
CA GLU A 75 10.33 18.80 -9.00
C GLU A 75 9.34 18.85 -7.82
N ARG A 76 8.37 17.94 -7.78
CA ARG A 76 7.32 17.90 -6.75
C ARG A 76 7.81 17.35 -5.41
N PHE A 77 8.62 16.29 -5.43
CA PHE A 77 8.98 15.51 -4.22
C PHE A 77 10.45 15.65 -3.82
N GLY A 78 11.32 16.19 -4.69
CA GLY A 78 12.75 16.28 -4.44
C GLY A 78 13.37 14.89 -4.25
N ASN A 79 14.16 14.73 -3.19
CA ASN A 79 14.84 13.47 -2.88
C ASN A 79 13.96 12.46 -2.11
N GLU A 80 12.69 12.74 -1.91
CA GLU A 80 11.75 11.82 -1.30
C GLU A 80 11.10 10.92 -2.35
N PHE A 81 11.17 9.60 -2.16
CA PHE A 81 10.44 8.68 -3.02
C PHE A 81 8.95 8.72 -2.67
N PRO A 82 8.04 8.95 -3.63
CA PRO A 82 6.67 9.36 -3.30
C PRO A 82 5.74 8.26 -2.81
N LEU A 83 6.07 6.98 -3.02
CA LEU A 83 5.19 5.86 -2.68
C LEU A 83 5.83 4.89 -1.69
N LEU A 84 4.99 4.29 -0.86
CA LEU A 84 5.30 3.16 0.01
C LEU A 84 4.39 1.99 -0.39
N VAL A 85 4.99 0.82 -0.63
CA VAL A 85 4.29 -0.40 -1.03
C VAL A 85 4.45 -1.45 0.05
N LYS A 86 3.35 -2.09 0.44
CA LYS A 86 3.34 -3.12 1.48
C LYS A 86 2.51 -4.33 1.08
N PHE A 87 2.84 -5.49 1.67
CA PHE A 87 1.89 -6.57 1.90
C PHE A 87 1.46 -6.55 3.36
N ILE A 88 0.18 -6.77 3.61
CA ILE A 88 -0.42 -6.77 4.94
C ILE A 88 -1.13 -8.09 5.17
N ASP A 89 -0.78 -8.76 6.27
CA ASP A 89 -1.39 -10.01 6.73
C ASP A 89 -2.03 -9.80 8.10
N ALA A 90 -3.34 -9.64 8.12
CA ALA A 90 -4.12 -9.41 9.32
C ALA A 90 -4.67 -10.74 9.88
N ARG A 91 -3.97 -11.36 10.84
CA ARG A 91 -4.53 -12.47 11.61
C ARG A 91 -5.64 -11.98 12.56
N GLU A 92 -5.45 -10.81 13.13
CA GLU A 92 -6.44 -10.10 13.93
C GLU A 92 -6.76 -8.76 13.27
N GLN A 93 -7.88 -8.16 13.64
CA GLN A 93 -8.25 -6.86 13.08
C GLN A 93 -7.28 -5.75 13.48
N LEU A 94 -7.01 -4.86 12.55
CA LEU A 94 -6.26 -3.64 12.81
C LEU A 94 -7.14 -2.64 13.58
N SER A 95 -6.51 -1.61 14.15
CA SER A 95 -7.24 -0.50 14.74
C SER A 95 -8.12 0.22 13.73
N ILE A 96 -9.20 0.81 14.19
CA ILE A 96 -9.92 1.83 13.43
C ILE A 96 -9.06 3.07 13.42
N GLN A 97 -8.85 3.66 12.24
CA GLN A 97 -7.88 4.73 12.03
C GLN A 97 -8.29 5.65 10.90
N VAL A 98 -7.63 6.80 10.83
CA VAL A 98 -7.72 7.77 9.74
C VAL A 98 -6.35 8.40 9.52
N HIS A 99 -6.11 8.87 8.31
CA HIS A 99 -4.86 9.52 7.93
C HIS A 99 -5.11 10.98 7.52
N PRO A 100 -4.16 11.90 7.84
CA PRO A 100 -4.27 13.30 7.46
C PRO A 100 -4.02 13.51 5.96
N THR A 101 -4.49 14.63 5.43
CA THR A 101 -4.05 15.19 4.13
C THR A 101 -2.60 15.69 4.22
N ASP A 102 -1.97 15.95 3.07
CA ASP A 102 -0.65 16.59 3.01
C ASP A 102 -0.63 17.91 3.81
N GLU A 103 -1.64 18.75 3.63
CA GLU A 103 -1.76 20.05 4.32
C GLU A 103 -1.84 19.87 5.84
N GLN A 104 -2.66 18.94 6.29
CA GLN A 104 -2.82 18.65 7.73
C GLN A 104 -1.53 18.08 8.33
N ALA A 105 -0.88 17.16 7.63
CA ALA A 105 0.38 16.57 8.07
C ALA A 105 1.51 17.62 8.14
N GLN A 106 1.64 18.45 7.12
CA GLN A 106 2.64 19.52 7.08
C GLN A 106 2.42 20.56 8.17
N ALA A 107 1.18 20.96 8.43
CA ALA A 107 0.84 21.90 9.51
C ALA A 107 1.26 21.38 10.89
N GLN A 108 1.37 20.08 11.07
CA GLN A 108 1.79 19.41 12.31
C GLN A 108 3.25 18.95 12.30
N GLY A 109 4.01 19.24 11.22
CA GLY A 109 5.41 18.82 11.09
C GLY A 109 5.59 17.30 10.92
N LEU A 110 4.56 16.61 10.41
CA LEU A 110 4.55 15.15 10.25
C LEU A 110 4.93 14.67 8.85
N GLY A 111 5.32 15.58 7.96
CA GLY A 111 5.70 15.27 6.59
C GLY A 111 4.50 15.22 5.65
N ARG A 112 4.21 14.04 5.07
CA ARG A 112 3.14 13.85 4.11
C ARG A 112 1.88 13.28 4.72
N GLY A 113 0.76 13.53 4.04
CA GLY A 113 -0.48 12.82 4.23
C GLY A 113 -0.39 11.36 3.83
N LYS A 114 -1.51 10.65 3.91
CA LYS A 114 -1.53 9.23 3.60
C LYS A 114 -2.83 8.84 2.90
N THR A 115 -2.84 9.06 1.60
CA THR A 115 -3.83 8.48 0.69
C THR A 115 -3.32 7.10 0.27
N GLU A 116 -4.20 6.11 0.28
CA GLU A 116 -3.85 4.72 0.04
C GLU A 116 -4.90 3.96 -0.75
N MET A 117 -4.52 2.80 -1.26
CA MET A 117 -5.44 1.81 -1.81
C MET A 117 -5.08 0.42 -1.35
N TRP A 118 -6.08 -0.47 -1.30
CA TRP A 118 -5.91 -1.89 -1.00
C TRP A 118 -6.38 -2.74 -2.17
N TYR A 119 -5.60 -3.78 -2.46
CA TYR A 119 -5.99 -4.88 -3.31
C TYR A 119 -6.02 -6.16 -2.46
N VAL A 120 -7.18 -6.78 -2.31
CA VAL A 120 -7.32 -8.02 -1.53
C VAL A 120 -6.77 -9.19 -2.34
N MET A 121 -5.72 -9.82 -1.84
CA MET A 121 -5.03 -10.93 -2.49
C MET A 121 -5.62 -12.28 -2.08
N GLU A 122 -6.00 -12.39 -0.81
CA GLU A 122 -6.60 -13.57 -0.21
C GLU A 122 -7.43 -13.14 1.00
N SER A 123 -8.48 -13.89 1.31
CA SER A 123 -9.27 -13.66 2.50
C SER A 123 -9.75 -14.99 3.10
N ASP A 124 -9.82 -15.03 4.42
CA ASP A 124 -10.53 -16.11 5.11
C ASP A 124 -12.04 -15.99 4.86
N ALA A 125 -12.80 -17.08 5.09
CA ALA A 125 -14.22 -17.13 4.73
C ALA A 125 -15.07 -16.01 5.38
N ASP A 126 -14.72 -15.61 6.61
CA ASP A 126 -15.44 -14.60 7.38
C ASP A 126 -14.72 -13.24 7.41
N ALA A 127 -13.72 -13.06 6.54
CA ALA A 127 -12.96 -11.82 6.50
C ALA A 127 -13.81 -10.64 6.03
N SER A 128 -13.66 -9.54 6.74
CA SER A 128 -14.27 -8.26 6.38
C SER A 128 -13.31 -7.11 6.65
N LEU A 129 -13.60 -5.96 6.09
CA LEU A 129 -12.90 -4.71 6.41
C LEU A 129 -13.93 -3.56 6.52
N ARG A 130 -13.50 -2.46 7.10
CA ARG A 130 -14.34 -1.27 7.22
C ARG A 130 -13.74 -0.13 6.41
N SER A 131 -14.60 0.56 5.66
CA SER A 131 -14.23 1.75 4.90
C SER A 131 -15.39 2.74 4.89
N GLY A 132 -15.17 3.91 5.48
CA GLY A 132 -16.09 5.03 5.48
C GLY A 132 -17.26 4.90 6.43
N LEU A 133 -18.02 5.99 6.50
CA LEU A 133 -19.23 6.10 7.33
C LEU A 133 -20.46 5.55 6.59
N LYS A 134 -21.27 4.75 7.26
CA LYS A 134 -22.56 4.30 6.74
C LYS A 134 -23.74 5.20 7.15
N GLN A 135 -23.48 6.12 8.07
CA GLN A 135 -24.46 7.08 8.56
C GLN A 135 -23.82 8.43 8.84
N GLN A 136 -24.60 9.48 8.69
CA GLN A 136 -24.15 10.84 8.99
C GLN A 136 -23.95 11.00 10.50
N ILE A 137 -22.76 11.42 10.90
CA ILE A 137 -22.44 11.78 12.28
C ILE A 137 -21.70 13.12 12.32
N THR A 138 -21.81 13.82 13.46
CA THR A 138 -21.04 15.03 13.74
C THR A 138 -19.71 14.69 14.44
N PRO A 139 -18.74 15.62 14.50
CA PRO A 139 -17.53 15.43 15.31
C PRO A 139 -17.83 15.14 16.80
N GLU A 140 -18.87 15.74 17.34
CA GLU A 140 -19.32 15.50 18.72
C GLU A 140 -19.86 14.09 18.89
N LYS A 141 -20.69 13.62 17.93
CA LYS A 141 -21.20 12.25 17.94
C LYS A 141 -20.10 11.23 17.76
N TYR A 142 -19.12 11.52 16.91
CA TYR A 142 -17.93 10.69 16.76
C TYR A 142 -17.20 10.49 18.11
N LYS A 143 -16.94 11.57 18.85
CA LYS A 143 -16.27 11.50 20.16
C LYS A 143 -17.09 10.69 21.16
N GLU A 144 -18.40 10.92 21.24
CA GLU A 144 -19.32 10.13 22.07
C GLU A 144 -19.24 8.63 21.75
N MET A 145 -19.26 8.28 20.45
CA MET A 145 -19.22 6.88 20.01
C MET A 145 -17.87 6.22 20.34
N VAL A 146 -16.77 6.95 20.25
CA VAL A 146 -15.44 6.45 20.66
C VAL A 146 -15.41 6.21 22.17
N GLU A 147 -15.90 7.16 22.98
CA GLU A 147 -15.97 7.03 24.44
C GLU A 147 -16.84 5.85 24.90
N ASN A 148 -17.90 5.56 24.17
CA ASN A 148 -18.84 4.49 24.46
C ASN A 148 -18.51 3.16 23.76
N ASP A 149 -17.35 3.03 23.09
CA ASP A 149 -16.94 1.84 22.34
C ASP A 149 -17.93 1.42 21.23
N THR A 150 -18.64 2.39 20.65
CA THR A 150 -19.68 2.13 19.62
C THR A 150 -19.32 2.65 18.23
N ILE A 151 -18.09 3.17 18.03
CA ILE A 151 -17.69 3.76 16.74
C ILE A 151 -17.83 2.79 15.57
N THR A 152 -17.68 1.49 15.77
CA THR A 152 -17.86 0.47 14.73
C THR A 152 -19.27 0.49 14.13
N GLU A 153 -20.28 0.91 14.90
CA GLU A 153 -21.67 0.99 14.45
C GLU A 153 -21.89 2.08 13.38
N ALA A 154 -21.00 3.06 13.32
CA ALA A 154 -21.06 4.14 12.33
C ALA A 154 -20.38 3.80 11.00
N LEU A 155 -19.61 2.71 10.91
CA LEU A 155 -18.78 2.37 9.77
C LEU A 155 -19.45 1.37 8.83
N SER A 156 -19.17 1.55 7.53
CA SER A 156 -19.54 0.56 6.52
C SER A 156 -18.59 -0.62 6.61
N GLU A 157 -19.12 -1.83 6.73
CA GLU A 157 -18.39 -3.08 6.78
C GLU A 157 -18.65 -3.89 5.51
N TYR A 158 -17.58 -4.42 4.93
CA TYR A 158 -17.59 -5.17 3.68
C TYR A 158 -16.99 -6.56 3.88
N PRO A 159 -17.75 -7.64 3.67
CA PRO A 159 -17.16 -8.94 3.41
C PRO A 159 -16.26 -8.85 2.17
N VAL A 160 -15.08 -9.47 2.21
CA VAL A 160 -14.10 -9.34 1.14
C VAL A 160 -13.67 -10.68 0.56
N LYS A 161 -13.22 -10.64 -0.69
CA LYS A 161 -12.66 -11.76 -1.43
C LYS A 161 -11.50 -11.31 -2.30
N GLU A 162 -10.72 -12.27 -2.81
CA GLU A 162 -9.66 -11.99 -3.80
C GLU A 162 -10.18 -11.08 -4.93
N GLY A 163 -9.43 -10.04 -5.23
CA GLY A 163 -9.73 -9.08 -6.28
C GLY A 163 -10.53 -7.86 -5.82
N ASP A 164 -11.04 -7.83 -4.61
CA ASP A 164 -11.70 -6.63 -4.10
C ASP A 164 -10.69 -5.49 -3.93
N VAL A 165 -11.11 -4.28 -4.29
CA VAL A 165 -10.30 -3.06 -4.26
C VAL A 165 -11.01 -1.97 -3.48
N PHE A 166 -10.26 -1.27 -2.63
CA PHE A 166 -10.73 -0.11 -1.89
C PHE A 166 -9.76 1.05 -2.06
N PHE A 167 -10.29 2.21 -2.41
CA PHE A 167 -9.57 3.47 -2.40
C PHE A 167 -9.85 4.22 -1.11
N LEU A 168 -8.81 4.64 -0.42
CA LEU A 168 -8.87 5.30 0.89
C LEU A 168 -8.14 6.63 0.81
N PRO A 169 -8.80 7.69 0.30
CA PRO A 169 -8.23 9.03 0.35
C PRO A 169 -8.00 9.44 1.81
N ALA A 170 -7.04 10.33 2.04
CA ALA A 170 -6.86 10.94 3.36
C ALA A 170 -8.21 11.43 3.90
N GLY A 171 -8.46 11.24 5.20
CA GLY A 171 -9.75 11.53 5.85
C GLY A 171 -10.74 10.36 5.86
N ARG A 172 -10.52 9.29 5.08
CA ARG A 172 -11.38 8.10 5.11
C ARG A 172 -11.12 7.28 6.35
N ILE A 173 -12.11 7.19 7.25
CA ILE A 173 -12.05 6.30 8.41
C ILE A 173 -12.12 4.83 7.94
N HIS A 174 -11.22 3.97 8.41
CA HIS A 174 -11.11 2.60 7.92
C HIS A 174 -10.48 1.65 8.94
N SER A 175 -10.61 0.35 8.67
CA SER A 175 -9.94 -0.71 9.42
C SER A 175 -9.88 -1.99 8.59
N ILE A 176 -8.71 -2.64 8.56
CA ILE A 176 -8.58 -3.99 8.00
C ILE A 176 -9.04 -5.00 9.04
N GLY A 177 -9.95 -5.88 8.69
CA GLY A 177 -10.43 -6.93 9.57
C GLY A 177 -9.55 -8.18 9.56
N ALA A 178 -9.79 -9.05 10.53
CA ALA A 178 -9.11 -10.33 10.64
C ALA A 178 -9.33 -11.20 9.39
N GLY A 179 -8.32 -11.94 8.98
CA GLY A 179 -8.36 -12.83 7.83
C GLY A 179 -8.11 -12.18 6.47
N CYS A 180 -7.84 -10.87 6.43
CA CYS A 180 -7.48 -10.17 5.20
C CYS A 180 -5.98 -10.29 4.92
N PHE A 181 -5.64 -10.63 3.68
CA PHE A 181 -4.28 -10.56 3.14
C PHE A 181 -4.30 -9.69 1.89
N LEU A 182 -3.60 -8.56 1.91
CA LEU A 182 -3.73 -7.54 0.87
C LEU A 182 -2.40 -6.86 0.52
N ALA A 183 -2.36 -6.26 -0.68
CA ALA A 183 -1.33 -5.32 -1.09
C ALA A 183 -1.84 -3.90 -0.87
N GLU A 184 -0.98 -3.04 -0.33
CA GLU A 184 -1.25 -1.62 -0.09
C GLU A 184 -0.29 -0.75 -0.88
N ILE A 185 -0.84 0.19 -1.64
CA ILE A 185 -0.12 1.27 -2.32
C ILE A 185 -0.51 2.57 -1.63
N GLN A 186 0.46 3.34 -1.17
CA GLN A 186 0.20 4.56 -0.40
C GLN A 186 1.26 5.64 -0.65
N GLU A 187 0.92 6.87 -0.28
CA GLU A 187 1.92 7.93 -0.13
C GLU A 187 3.00 7.52 0.89
N THR A 188 4.22 8.06 0.74
CA THR A 188 5.34 7.82 1.67
C THR A 188 5.07 8.49 3.02
N SER A 189 4.35 7.80 3.87
CA SER A 189 3.99 8.24 5.21
C SER A 189 3.69 7.04 6.10
N ASP A 190 4.02 7.14 7.37
CA ASP A 190 3.63 6.18 8.42
C ASP A 190 2.72 6.82 9.49
N VAL A 191 2.19 8.02 9.21
CA VAL A 191 1.30 8.75 10.11
C VAL A 191 -0.06 8.07 10.20
N THR A 192 -0.44 7.68 11.41
CA THR A 192 -1.72 7.03 11.70
C THR A 192 -2.36 7.69 12.90
N TYR A 193 -3.58 8.20 12.73
CA TYR A 193 -4.42 8.60 13.86
C TYR A 193 -5.32 7.43 14.25
N ARG A 194 -4.94 6.76 15.33
CA ARG A 194 -5.67 5.61 15.87
C ARG A 194 -6.87 6.08 16.66
N ILE A 195 -8.03 5.58 16.26
CA ILE A 195 -9.33 5.97 16.83
C ILE A 195 -9.78 4.97 17.88
N TYR A 196 -9.72 3.68 17.55
CA TYR A 196 -10.18 2.60 18.41
C TYR A 196 -9.36 1.33 18.16
N ASP A 197 -8.85 0.71 19.20
CA ASP A 197 -7.97 -0.45 19.12
C ASP A 197 -8.52 -1.69 19.84
N PHE A 198 -9.84 -1.76 19.98
CA PHE A 198 -10.56 -2.91 20.58
C PHE A 198 -10.07 -3.26 21.98
N LYS A 199 -9.55 -2.29 22.71
CA LYS A 199 -9.00 -2.45 24.07
C LYS A 199 -7.91 -3.53 24.19
N ARG A 200 -7.17 -3.74 23.08
CA ARG A 200 -6.04 -4.67 23.05
C ARG A 200 -4.89 -4.14 23.87
N GLN A 201 -4.23 -5.07 24.56
CA GLN A 201 -3.00 -4.82 25.27
C GLN A 201 -1.84 -5.58 24.62
N ASP A 202 -0.65 -5.03 24.69
CA ASP A 202 0.57 -5.75 24.35
C ASP A 202 0.91 -6.79 25.43
N ALA A 203 1.99 -7.55 25.25
CA ALA A 203 2.44 -8.56 26.21
C ALA A 203 2.82 -7.98 27.58
N ALA A 204 3.08 -6.68 27.66
CA ALA A 204 3.38 -5.97 28.90
C ALA A 204 2.14 -5.33 29.56
N GLY A 205 0.96 -5.51 28.96
CA GLY A 205 -0.30 -4.95 29.45
C GLY A 205 -0.56 -3.49 29.07
N ASN A 206 0.17 -2.95 28.11
CA ASN A 206 0.02 -1.57 27.67
C ASN A 206 -0.97 -1.46 26.50
N TYR A 207 -1.76 -0.38 26.51
CA TYR A 207 -2.59 0.02 25.38
C TYR A 207 -1.79 0.88 24.41
N ARG A 208 -2.05 0.71 23.09
CA ARG A 208 -1.52 1.66 22.11
C ARG A 208 -2.20 3.01 22.25
N GLN A 209 -1.43 4.07 21.98
CA GLN A 209 -1.94 5.45 22.05
C GLN A 209 -3.10 5.65 21.07
N LEU A 210 -4.15 6.30 21.52
CA LEU A 210 -5.27 6.78 20.69
C LEU A 210 -5.09 8.26 20.36
N HIS A 211 -5.57 8.67 19.18
CA HIS A 211 -5.48 10.02 18.64
C HIS A 211 -6.88 10.55 18.32
N THR A 212 -7.82 10.41 19.28
CA THR A 212 -9.24 10.72 19.08
C THR A 212 -9.46 12.15 18.62
N LYS A 213 -8.73 13.10 19.21
CA LYS A 213 -8.85 14.52 18.90
C LYS A 213 -8.33 14.83 17.48
N GLU A 214 -7.14 14.38 17.17
CA GLU A 214 -6.50 14.60 15.87
C GLU A 214 -7.32 13.94 14.75
N ALA A 215 -7.82 12.74 15.01
CA ALA A 215 -8.69 12.03 14.07
C ALA A 215 -10.00 12.78 13.80
N ALA A 216 -10.61 13.39 14.83
CA ALA A 216 -11.84 14.16 14.65
C ALA A 216 -11.68 15.31 13.64
N GLU A 217 -10.51 15.90 13.56
CA GLU A 217 -10.19 17.00 12.63
C GLU A 217 -9.85 16.49 11.23
N CYS A 218 -9.48 15.22 11.09
CA CYS A 218 -9.08 14.61 9.82
C CYS A 218 -10.20 13.86 9.11
N ILE A 219 -11.18 13.33 9.83
CA ILE A 219 -12.25 12.51 9.25
C ILE A 219 -13.05 13.31 8.21
N ASP A 220 -13.22 12.73 7.04
CA ASP A 220 -14.24 13.12 6.08
C ASP A 220 -15.58 12.54 6.54
N TYR A 221 -16.46 13.41 7.05
CA TYR A 221 -17.78 13.04 7.57
C TYR A 221 -18.83 12.84 6.47
N THR A 222 -18.46 12.96 5.21
CA THR A 222 -19.37 12.70 4.08
C THR A 222 -19.66 11.20 4.01
N VAL A 223 -20.96 10.88 3.83
CA VAL A 223 -21.42 9.50 3.61
C VAL A 223 -21.54 9.26 2.11
N TYR A 224 -20.83 8.26 1.60
CA TYR A 224 -20.88 7.83 0.22
C TYR A 224 -21.70 6.54 0.10
N PRO A 225 -22.35 6.29 -1.05
CA PRO A 225 -23.21 5.11 -1.23
C PRO A 225 -22.45 3.80 -1.26
N ASP A 226 -21.20 3.81 -1.73
CA ASP A 226 -20.30 2.65 -1.77
C ASP A 226 -18.85 3.10 -1.69
N TYR A 227 -18.04 2.31 -0.98
CA TYR A 227 -16.61 2.57 -0.82
C TYR A 227 -15.73 1.51 -1.49
N ARG A 228 -16.34 0.44 -2.03
CA ARG A 228 -15.66 -0.56 -2.83
C ARG A 228 -15.47 -0.02 -4.24
N THR A 229 -14.24 -0.13 -4.77
CA THR A 229 -13.97 0.21 -6.16
C THR A 229 -14.62 -0.81 -7.09
N GLN A 230 -15.44 -0.33 -8.03
CA GLN A 230 -16.08 -1.15 -9.05
C GLN A 230 -15.19 -1.21 -10.28
N TYR A 231 -14.85 -2.41 -10.74
CA TYR A 231 -14.11 -2.64 -11.97
C TYR A 231 -14.46 -3.99 -12.58
N GLU A 232 -14.20 -4.16 -13.86
CA GLU A 232 -14.37 -5.42 -14.57
C GLU A 232 -13.00 -6.07 -14.80
N ALA A 233 -12.81 -7.25 -14.22
CA ALA A 233 -11.57 -8.02 -14.40
C ALA A 233 -11.42 -8.48 -15.86
N ARG A 234 -10.23 -8.28 -16.43
CA ARG A 234 -9.90 -8.67 -17.80
C ARG A 234 -8.50 -9.27 -17.84
N GLN A 235 -8.26 -10.17 -18.80
CA GLN A 235 -6.96 -10.78 -19.02
C GLN A 235 -6.23 -10.13 -20.19
N ASN A 236 -4.91 -10.10 -20.11
CA ASN A 236 -4.01 -9.63 -21.18
C ASN A 236 -4.24 -8.17 -21.61
N GLU A 237 -4.74 -7.36 -20.69
CA GLU A 237 -4.88 -5.91 -20.86
C GLU A 237 -4.83 -5.21 -19.48
N PRO A 238 -4.42 -3.93 -19.41
CA PRO A 238 -4.48 -3.16 -18.19
C PRO A 238 -5.92 -2.90 -17.76
N VAL A 239 -6.20 -3.03 -16.47
CA VAL A 239 -7.46 -2.60 -15.87
C VAL A 239 -7.14 -1.57 -14.79
N GLU A 240 -7.47 -0.30 -15.04
CA GLU A 240 -7.27 0.76 -14.06
C GLU A 240 -8.17 0.53 -12.84
N LEU A 241 -7.57 0.56 -11.66
CA LEU A 241 -8.25 0.38 -10.38
C LEU A 241 -8.44 1.72 -9.65
N VAL A 242 -7.38 2.54 -9.61
CA VAL A 242 -7.36 3.83 -8.93
C VAL A 242 -6.52 4.80 -9.75
N SER A 243 -7.01 6.01 -9.93
CA SER A 243 -6.24 7.15 -10.42
C SER A 243 -6.55 8.36 -9.55
N CYS A 244 -5.52 8.93 -8.93
CA CYS A 244 -5.64 10.07 -8.02
C CYS A 244 -4.40 10.97 -8.15
N PRO A 245 -4.36 12.14 -7.47
CA PRO A 245 -3.22 13.05 -7.54
C PRO A 245 -1.88 12.48 -7.03
N TYR A 246 -1.91 11.34 -6.36
CA TYR A 246 -0.73 10.74 -5.72
C TYR A 246 -0.22 9.50 -6.42
N PHE A 247 -1.08 8.76 -7.11
CA PHE A 247 -0.72 7.56 -7.89
C PHE A 247 -1.83 7.12 -8.83
N THR A 248 -1.43 6.39 -9.85
CA THR A 248 -2.33 5.59 -10.69
C THR A 248 -1.93 4.13 -10.55
N THR A 249 -2.90 3.25 -10.31
CA THR A 249 -2.67 1.81 -10.20
C THR A 249 -3.61 1.04 -11.09
N SER A 250 -3.03 0.12 -11.87
CA SER A 250 -3.75 -0.85 -12.72
C SER A 250 -3.39 -2.28 -12.33
N VAL A 251 -4.28 -3.22 -12.60
CA VAL A 251 -3.99 -4.65 -12.51
C VAL A 251 -3.83 -5.26 -13.89
N TYR A 252 -2.84 -6.13 -14.01
CA TYR A 252 -2.62 -7.00 -15.18
C TYR A 252 -2.78 -8.46 -14.75
N ASP A 253 -3.54 -9.22 -15.52
CA ASP A 253 -3.67 -10.67 -15.38
C ASP A 253 -3.25 -11.32 -16.70
N LEU A 254 -1.95 -11.62 -16.80
CA LEU A 254 -1.35 -12.10 -18.05
C LEU A 254 -1.36 -13.62 -18.12
N THR A 255 -1.89 -14.14 -19.21
CA THR A 255 -1.81 -15.56 -19.60
C THR A 255 -0.86 -15.78 -20.76
N GLU A 256 -0.40 -14.70 -21.38
CA GLU A 256 0.55 -14.68 -22.49
C GLU A 256 1.54 -13.52 -22.34
N PRO A 257 2.71 -13.54 -23.01
CA PRO A 257 3.67 -12.44 -22.94
C PRO A 257 3.08 -11.12 -23.44
N MET A 258 3.39 -10.03 -22.74
CA MET A 258 2.99 -8.69 -23.11
C MET A 258 4.17 -7.72 -23.11
N THR A 259 4.23 -6.83 -24.09
CA THR A 259 5.15 -5.70 -24.09
C THR A 259 4.40 -4.45 -23.65
N LEU A 260 4.94 -3.79 -22.63
CA LEU A 260 4.45 -2.54 -22.07
C LEU A 260 5.35 -1.40 -22.54
N ASP A 261 4.75 -0.31 -22.99
CA ASP A 261 5.48 0.86 -23.51
C ASP A 261 5.30 2.06 -22.55
N TYR A 262 6.39 2.49 -21.96
CA TYR A 262 6.49 3.62 -21.03
C TYR A 262 7.26 4.81 -21.63
N SER A 263 7.51 4.82 -22.96
CA SER A 263 8.33 5.85 -23.63
C SER A 263 7.82 7.27 -23.39
N ASP A 264 6.51 7.43 -23.25
CA ASP A 264 5.86 8.74 -23.04
C ASP A 264 5.51 9.03 -21.57
N LEU A 265 5.89 8.12 -20.65
CA LEU A 265 5.61 8.26 -19.22
C LEU A 265 6.79 8.92 -18.50
N ASP A 266 6.57 10.12 -17.94
CA ASP A 266 7.57 10.81 -17.10
C ASP A 266 7.45 10.39 -15.62
N SER A 267 7.61 9.11 -15.37
CA SER A 267 7.55 8.52 -14.02
C SER A 267 8.32 7.21 -13.95
N PHE A 268 8.72 6.83 -12.74
CA PHE A 268 9.02 5.44 -12.41
C PHE A 268 7.76 4.57 -12.54
N VAL A 269 7.95 3.26 -12.63
CA VAL A 269 6.85 2.28 -12.57
C VAL A 269 7.19 1.21 -11.54
N ILE A 270 6.21 0.86 -10.71
CA ILE A 270 6.33 -0.22 -9.73
C ILE A 270 5.46 -1.39 -10.20
N PHE A 271 6.02 -2.59 -10.24
CA PHE A 271 5.28 -3.84 -10.37
C PHE A 271 5.23 -4.55 -9.02
N VAL A 272 4.04 -4.99 -8.62
CA VAL A 272 3.81 -5.77 -7.39
C VAL A 272 3.18 -7.10 -7.77
N GLY A 273 3.94 -8.20 -7.61
CA GLY A 273 3.50 -9.54 -7.97
C GLY A 273 2.43 -10.08 -7.02
N LEU A 274 1.26 -10.43 -7.56
CA LEU A 274 0.12 -10.94 -6.81
C LEU A 274 -0.01 -12.46 -6.91
N LYS A 275 0.18 -13.02 -8.11
CA LYS A 275 -0.01 -14.45 -8.38
C LYS A 275 0.83 -14.90 -9.57
N GLY A 276 1.38 -16.12 -9.51
CA GLY A 276 2.16 -16.68 -10.60
C GLY A 276 3.60 -16.19 -10.62
N GLU A 277 4.26 -16.44 -11.74
CA GLU A 277 5.67 -16.10 -11.96
C GLU A 277 5.94 -15.78 -13.42
N GLY A 278 6.95 -14.97 -13.67
CA GLY A 278 7.37 -14.58 -15.00
C GLY A 278 8.77 -13.99 -15.01
N GLU A 279 9.05 -13.29 -16.08
CA GLU A 279 10.30 -12.57 -16.30
C GLU A 279 9.98 -11.18 -16.86
N ILE A 280 10.77 -10.20 -16.47
CA ILE A 280 10.72 -8.85 -17.03
C ILE A 280 12.02 -8.64 -17.82
N THR A 281 11.89 -8.30 -19.09
CA THR A 281 13.02 -7.97 -19.98
C THR A 281 12.89 -6.51 -20.40
N ASP A 282 13.93 -5.71 -20.14
CA ASP A 282 13.98 -4.30 -20.57
C ASP A 282 14.37 -4.14 -22.05
N ALA A 283 14.37 -2.89 -22.53
CA ALA A 283 14.71 -2.55 -23.92
C ALA A 283 16.15 -2.91 -24.29
N ASP A 284 17.06 -2.99 -23.32
CA ASP A 284 18.47 -3.37 -23.52
C ASP A 284 18.68 -4.88 -23.49
N GLY A 285 17.62 -5.67 -23.25
CA GLY A 285 17.66 -7.12 -23.19
C GLY A 285 18.04 -7.69 -21.82
N ASN A 286 18.14 -6.87 -20.79
CA ASN A 286 18.39 -7.35 -19.43
C ASN A 286 17.12 -7.99 -18.89
N THR A 287 17.25 -9.20 -18.35
CA THR A 287 16.10 -9.96 -17.84
C THR A 287 16.25 -10.23 -16.35
N ILE A 288 15.18 -10.05 -15.60
CA ILE A 288 15.05 -10.43 -14.20
C ILE A 288 13.84 -11.34 -14.00
N SER A 289 13.92 -12.26 -13.04
CA SER A 289 12.74 -13.01 -12.58
C SER A 289 11.76 -12.10 -11.86
N PHE A 290 10.48 -12.39 -11.95
CA PHE A 290 9.42 -11.67 -11.26
C PHE A 290 8.28 -12.62 -10.90
N ARG A 291 7.88 -12.65 -9.63
CA ARG A 291 6.85 -13.57 -9.14
C ARG A 291 5.97 -12.95 -8.06
N ALA A 292 4.91 -13.64 -7.70
CA ALA A 292 4.09 -13.30 -6.54
C ALA A 292 4.97 -13.09 -5.29
N GLY A 293 4.69 -12.03 -4.54
CA GLY A 293 5.43 -11.64 -3.34
C GLY A 293 6.70 -10.81 -3.60
N GLU A 294 6.99 -10.48 -4.87
CA GLU A 294 8.10 -9.59 -5.24
C GLU A 294 7.58 -8.25 -5.74
N SER A 295 8.39 -7.22 -5.57
CA SER A 295 8.17 -5.90 -6.17
C SER A 295 9.39 -5.48 -6.97
N VAL A 296 9.15 -4.82 -8.12
CA VAL A 296 10.18 -4.33 -9.01
C VAL A 296 9.93 -2.85 -9.30
N LEU A 297 10.98 -2.04 -9.19
CA LEU A 297 10.99 -0.64 -9.57
C LEU A 297 11.68 -0.47 -10.91
N LEU A 298 10.94 0.06 -11.89
CA LEU A 298 11.47 0.51 -13.17
C LEU A 298 11.79 2.01 -13.07
N PRO A 299 12.97 2.46 -13.49
CA PRO A 299 13.30 3.88 -13.50
C PRO A 299 12.49 4.63 -14.57
N ALA A 300 12.35 5.95 -14.42
CA ALA A 300 11.67 6.80 -15.40
C ALA A 300 12.34 6.80 -16.80
N THR A 301 13.58 6.32 -16.88
CA THR A 301 14.28 6.11 -18.16
C THR A 301 13.90 4.82 -18.86
N ALA A 302 13.10 3.94 -18.25
CA ALA A 302 12.61 2.74 -18.90
C ALA A 302 11.67 3.12 -20.06
N THR A 303 11.86 2.47 -21.20
CA THR A 303 11.02 2.68 -22.39
C THR A 303 10.05 1.53 -22.57
N THR A 304 10.52 0.40 -23.07
CA THR A 304 9.69 -0.80 -23.23
C THR A 304 10.15 -1.91 -22.30
N VAL A 305 9.20 -2.62 -21.73
CA VAL A 305 9.48 -3.84 -20.97
C VAL A 305 8.57 -4.96 -21.45
N LYS A 306 9.13 -6.16 -21.60
CA LYS A 306 8.38 -7.37 -21.91
C LYS A 306 8.18 -8.16 -20.64
N VAL A 307 6.94 -8.43 -20.28
CA VAL A 307 6.58 -9.36 -19.21
C VAL A 307 6.17 -10.68 -19.85
N SER A 308 6.80 -11.76 -19.43
CA SER A 308 6.58 -13.10 -19.99
C SER A 308 5.96 -14.05 -18.98
N ARG A 309 5.38 -15.15 -19.51
CA ARG A 309 4.68 -16.21 -18.76
C ARG A 309 3.34 -15.75 -18.15
N THR A 310 2.83 -16.54 -17.22
CA THR A 310 1.53 -16.33 -16.57
C THR A 310 1.73 -15.67 -15.21
N ILE A 311 1.38 -14.41 -15.12
CA ILE A 311 1.56 -13.63 -13.91
C ILE A 311 0.47 -12.57 -13.76
N LYS A 312 0.00 -12.38 -12.53
CA LYS A 312 -0.89 -11.29 -12.13
C LYS A 312 -0.14 -10.31 -11.26
N PHE A 313 -0.19 -9.03 -11.58
CA PHE A 313 0.53 -8.00 -10.84
C PHE A 313 -0.19 -6.66 -10.88
N LEU A 314 0.11 -5.82 -9.89
CA LEU A 314 -0.23 -4.39 -9.92
C LEU A 314 0.89 -3.62 -10.61
N GLU A 315 0.50 -2.61 -11.37
CA GLU A 315 1.35 -1.56 -11.91
C GLU A 315 0.98 -0.25 -11.23
N SER A 316 1.96 0.47 -10.68
CA SER A 316 1.71 1.78 -10.07
C SER A 316 2.76 2.78 -10.48
N TYR A 317 2.33 4.04 -10.72
CA TYR A 317 3.18 5.18 -11.04
C TYR A 317 2.55 6.50 -10.54
N VAL A 318 3.30 7.59 -10.59
CA VAL A 318 2.84 8.93 -10.18
C VAL A 318 2.85 9.88 -11.36
#